data_cef1cd7985ab965003446c3ae2e6fb36
#
_entry.id   cef1cd7985ab965003446c3ae2e6fb36
#
_cell.length_a   1.000
_cell.length_b   1.000
_cell.length_c   1.000
_cell.angle_alpha   90.00
_cell.angle_beta   90.00
_cell.angle_gamma   90.00
#
_symmetry.space_group_name_H-M   'P 1'
#
loop_
_entity.id
_entity.type
_entity.pdbx_description
1 polymer ?
#
loop_
_entity_poly.entity_id
_entity_poly.type
_entity_poly.pdbx_seq_one_letter_code
_entity_poly.pdbx_strand_id
1 'polypeptide(L)'
;PVRRVLDVPRAVPEIVVALVLIFLLGGGPVPAMIAIALHTVGALGKLFSEVNENASLKPVEGLESVGAGWGQRMWFGVIPQVAPNYLSYALLRFEINIRASAILGFVGAGGIGYDLRNTMSWGQGKFDEAAAIFLLLFLTIVAVDQISSKFRHRLTDGQASAKVML
;
A
#
# COMPACT_ATOMS: atom_id res chain seq x y z
N PRO A 1 21.82 6.22 -4.84
CA PRO A 1 21.90 6.04 -3.36
C PRO A 1 20.51 5.90 -2.72
N VAL A 2 19.53 6.79 -3.02
CA VAL A 2 18.20 6.79 -2.39
C VAL A 2 17.45 5.45 -2.56
N ARG A 3 17.52 4.83 -3.74
CA ARG A 3 16.88 3.52 -3.98
C ARG A 3 17.34 2.44 -3.03
N ARG A 4 18.64 2.35 -2.76
CA ARG A 4 19.17 1.34 -1.83
C ARG A 4 18.70 1.55 -0.40
N VAL A 5 18.49 2.80 0.01
CA VAL A 5 17.90 3.13 1.31
C VAL A 5 16.43 2.66 1.39
N LEU A 6 15.68 2.81 0.30
CA LEU A 6 14.29 2.33 0.21
C LEU A 6 14.17 0.80 0.13
N ASP A 7 15.23 0.11 -0.28
CA ASP A 7 15.24 -1.36 -0.33
C ASP A 7 15.40 -1.98 1.08
N VAL A 8 16.02 -1.29 2.03
CA VAL A 8 16.26 -1.79 3.39
C VAL A 8 14.94 -2.12 4.14
N PRO A 9 13.93 -1.21 4.23
CA PRO A 9 12.67 -1.50 4.91
C PRO A 9 11.86 -2.65 4.30
N ARG A 10 12.14 -3.00 3.04
CA ARG A 10 11.46 -4.08 2.30
C ARG A 10 12.16 -5.43 2.42
N ALA A 11 13.44 -5.43 2.80
CA ALA A 11 14.22 -6.67 2.90
C ALA A 11 13.74 -7.56 4.05
N VAL A 12 13.13 -6.96 5.07
CA VAL A 12 12.60 -7.68 6.24
C VAL A 12 11.08 -7.75 6.12
N PRO A 13 10.46 -8.94 6.31
CA PRO A 13 9.00 -9.06 6.36
C PRO A 13 8.41 -8.14 7.43
N GLU A 14 7.32 -7.44 7.10
CA GLU A 14 6.67 -6.48 8.01
C GLU A 14 6.26 -7.09 9.35
N ILE A 15 5.87 -8.38 9.35
CA ILE A 15 5.51 -9.12 10.57
C ILE A 15 6.70 -9.25 11.53
N VAL A 16 7.90 -9.48 11.01
CA VAL A 16 9.12 -9.60 11.83
C VAL A 16 9.44 -8.26 12.49
N VAL A 17 9.36 -7.16 11.71
CA VAL A 17 9.56 -5.80 12.26
C VAL A 17 8.51 -5.51 13.33
N ALA A 18 7.25 -5.85 13.09
CA ALA A 18 6.19 -5.65 14.06
C ALA A 18 6.41 -6.43 15.34
N LEU A 19 6.82 -7.71 15.26
CA LEU A 19 7.12 -8.53 16.44
C LEU A 19 8.27 -7.96 17.27
N VAL A 20 9.34 -7.51 16.62
CA VAL A 20 10.46 -6.83 17.31
C VAL A 20 9.97 -5.56 18.01
N LEU A 21 9.18 -4.74 17.33
CA LEU A 21 8.63 -3.52 17.90
C LEU A 21 7.63 -3.80 19.04
N ILE A 22 6.80 -4.83 18.93
CA ILE A 22 5.91 -5.28 20.02
C ILE A 22 6.71 -5.71 21.23
N PHE A 23 7.83 -6.40 21.04
CA PHE A 23 8.72 -6.81 22.12
C PHE A 23 9.38 -5.61 22.81
N LEU A 24 9.79 -4.58 22.05
CA LEU A 24 10.46 -3.40 22.59
C LEU A 24 9.51 -2.36 23.20
N LEU A 25 8.36 -2.14 22.60
CA LEU A 25 7.43 -1.06 22.95
C LEU A 25 6.19 -1.55 23.71
N GLY A 26 6.02 -2.87 23.82
CA GLY A 26 4.81 -3.49 24.35
C GLY A 26 3.77 -3.75 23.26
N GLY A 27 2.74 -4.56 23.61
CA GLY A 27 1.61 -4.84 22.71
C GLY A 27 0.78 -3.61 22.40
N GLY A 28 0.08 -3.63 21.26
CA GLY A 28 -0.82 -2.55 20.88
C GLY A 28 -0.69 -2.13 19.41
N PRO A 29 -1.49 -1.18 18.94
CA PRO A 29 -1.55 -0.78 17.54
C PRO A 29 -0.30 -0.01 17.06
N VAL A 30 0.40 0.70 17.96
CA VAL A 30 1.52 1.59 17.61
C VAL A 30 2.67 0.85 16.95
N PRO A 31 3.19 -0.28 17.50
CA PRO A 31 4.23 -1.07 16.85
C PRO A 31 3.85 -1.54 15.45
N ALA A 32 2.62 -2.01 15.29
CA ALA A 32 2.12 -2.47 13.99
C ALA A 32 2.02 -1.32 12.97
N MET A 33 1.53 -0.16 13.40
CA MET A 33 1.47 1.03 12.54
C MET A 33 2.85 1.44 12.04
N ILE A 34 3.87 1.43 12.91
CA ILE A 34 5.24 1.75 12.53
C ILE A 34 5.78 0.72 11.53
N ALA A 35 5.58 -0.57 11.79
CA ALA A 35 6.04 -1.64 10.88
C ALA A 35 5.41 -1.52 9.49
N ILE A 36 4.09 -1.34 9.41
CA ILE A 36 3.35 -1.14 8.15
C ILE A 36 3.82 0.13 7.44
N ALA A 37 4.00 1.23 8.17
CA ALA A 37 4.45 2.50 7.60
C ALA A 37 5.84 2.39 6.98
N LEU A 38 6.80 1.80 7.69
CA LEU A 38 8.17 1.60 7.19
C LEU A 38 8.19 0.74 5.93
N HIS A 39 7.47 -0.37 5.95
CA HIS A 39 7.40 -1.27 4.79
C HIS A 39 6.68 -0.61 3.60
N THR A 40 5.63 0.16 3.87
CA THR A 40 4.86 0.89 2.85
C THR A 40 5.69 1.99 2.18
N VAL A 41 6.45 2.78 2.97
CA VAL A 41 7.35 3.81 2.43
C VAL A 41 8.39 3.19 1.50
N GLY A 42 9.02 2.07 1.89
CA GLY A 42 9.97 1.36 1.05
C GLY A 42 9.34 0.84 -0.25
N ALA A 43 8.16 0.23 -0.16
CA ALA A 43 7.47 -0.34 -1.30
C ALA A 43 6.98 0.73 -2.30
N LEU A 44 6.28 1.75 -1.82
CA LEU A 44 5.77 2.83 -2.67
C LEU A 44 6.90 3.67 -3.24
N GLY A 45 7.94 3.97 -2.45
CA GLY A 45 9.08 4.74 -2.91
C GLY A 45 9.79 4.08 -4.09
N LYS A 46 9.94 2.75 -4.07
CA LYS A 46 10.49 2.01 -5.21
C LYS A 46 9.56 2.04 -6.42
N LEU A 47 8.29 1.69 -6.25
CA LEU A 47 7.31 1.67 -7.33
C LEU A 47 7.19 3.04 -8.00
N PHE A 48 7.14 4.12 -7.23
CA PHE A 48 7.09 5.48 -7.75
C PHE A 48 8.36 5.86 -8.51
N SER A 49 9.52 5.43 -8.01
CA SER A 49 10.79 5.62 -8.72
C SER A 49 10.80 4.91 -10.08
N GLU A 50 10.29 3.69 -10.16
CA GLU A 50 10.18 2.91 -11.40
C GLU A 50 9.20 3.56 -12.39
N VAL A 51 8.07 4.07 -11.90
CA VAL A 51 7.10 4.81 -12.75
C VAL A 51 7.72 6.07 -13.33
N ASN A 52 8.48 6.82 -12.52
CA ASN A 52 9.16 8.03 -13.00
C ASN A 52 10.19 7.74 -14.08
N GLU A 53 10.96 6.66 -13.94
CA GLU A 53 11.95 6.26 -14.95
C GLU A 53 11.34 5.83 -16.28
N ASN A 54 10.14 5.28 -16.24
CA ASN A 54 9.39 4.86 -17.43
C ASN A 54 8.52 5.97 -18.04
N ALA A 55 8.53 7.18 -17.48
CA ALA A 55 7.79 8.31 -18.02
C ALA A 55 8.40 8.76 -19.37
N SER A 56 7.54 9.13 -20.33
CA SER A 56 8.00 9.63 -21.63
C SER A 56 8.68 10.99 -21.48
N LEU A 57 9.86 11.15 -22.06
CA LEU A 57 10.58 12.41 -22.06
C LEU A 57 10.05 13.41 -23.10
N LYS A 58 9.29 12.95 -24.12
CA LYS A 58 8.78 13.80 -25.21
C LYS A 58 8.02 15.06 -24.73
N PRO A 59 7.08 14.99 -23.76
CA PRO A 59 6.43 16.19 -23.24
C PRO A 59 7.39 17.11 -22.49
N VAL A 60 8.40 16.56 -21.83
CA VAL A 60 9.42 17.33 -21.10
C VAL A 60 10.30 18.11 -22.08
N GLU A 61 10.77 17.44 -23.17
CA GLU A 61 11.55 18.05 -24.23
C GLU A 61 10.75 19.14 -24.97
N GLY A 62 9.45 18.90 -25.25
CA GLY A 62 8.56 19.89 -25.85
C GLY A 62 8.40 21.14 -24.97
N LEU A 63 8.27 20.98 -23.67
CA LEU A 63 8.20 22.11 -22.74
C LEU A 63 9.56 22.83 -22.61
N GLU A 64 10.67 22.10 -22.72
CA GLU A 64 12.02 22.68 -22.70
C GLU A 64 12.27 23.56 -23.91
N SER A 65 11.81 23.15 -25.10
CA SER A 65 11.97 23.90 -26.34
C SER A 65 11.29 25.28 -26.33
N VAL A 66 10.25 25.46 -25.51
CA VAL A 66 9.58 26.75 -25.31
C VAL A 66 10.08 27.51 -24.07
N GLY A 67 11.21 27.06 -23.47
CA GLY A 67 11.85 27.74 -22.36
C GLY A 67 11.19 27.52 -20.99
N ALA A 68 10.37 26.47 -20.82
CA ALA A 68 9.76 26.14 -19.54
C ALA A 68 10.81 25.78 -18.48
N GLY A 69 10.67 26.33 -17.27
CA GLY A 69 11.53 26.01 -16.13
C GLY A 69 11.35 24.58 -15.63
N TRP A 70 12.31 24.07 -14.85
CA TRP A 70 12.28 22.69 -14.33
C TRP A 70 10.96 22.33 -13.63
N GLY A 71 10.44 23.22 -12.76
CA GLY A 71 9.18 22.97 -12.05
C GLY A 71 7.97 22.84 -12.98
N GLN A 72 7.92 23.64 -14.04
CA GLN A 72 6.86 23.58 -15.05
C GLN A 72 6.94 22.29 -15.86
N ARG A 73 8.14 21.85 -16.24
CA ARG A 73 8.35 20.58 -16.94
C ARG A 73 7.93 19.38 -16.08
N MET A 74 8.23 19.40 -14.78
CA MET A 74 7.78 18.34 -13.86
C MET A 74 6.26 18.36 -13.70
N TRP A 75 5.67 19.52 -13.46
CA TRP A 75 4.24 19.63 -13.19
C TRP A 75 3.36 19.31 -14.39
N PHE A 76 3.72 19.80 -15.57
CA PHE A 76 2.92 19.63 -16.79
C PHE A 76 3.40 18.47 -17.68
N GLY A 77 4.67 18.12 -17.62
CA GLY A 77 5.26 17.06 -18.44
C GLY A 77 5.26 15.69 -17.77
N VAL A 78 5.63 15.59 -16.50
CA VAL A 78 5.82 14.30 -15.82
C VAL A 78 4.60 13.90 -14.99
N ILE A 79 4.13 14.77 -14.08
CA ILE A 79 3.05 14.44 -13.14
C ILE A 79 1.79 13.90 -13.82
N PRO A 80 1.27 14.46 -14.90
CA PRO A 80 0.06 13.93 -15.55
C PRO A 80 0.22 12.50 -16.07
N GLN A 81 1.44 12.10 -16.45
CA GLN A 81 1.73 10.76 -16.92
C GLN A 81 1.81 9.74 -15.79
N VAL A 82 2.36 10.13 -14.64
CA VAL A 82 2.68 9.22 -13.54
C VAL A 82 1.60 9.15 -12.45
N ALA A 83 0.80 10.21 -12.30
CA ALA A 83 -0.20 10.31 -11.24
C ALA A 83 -1.23 9.16 -11.20
N PRO A 84 -1.79 8.67 -12.34
CA PRO A 84 -2.70 7.54 -12.31
C PRO A 84 -2.03 6.26 -11.80
N ASN A 85 -0.76 6.03 -12.16
CA ASN A 85 0.01 4.89 -11.68
C ASN A 85 0.31 5.01 -10.19
N TYR A 86 0.65 6.20 -9.71
CA TYR A 86 0.86 6.45 -8.28
C TYR A 86 -0.39 6.13 -7.47
N LEU A 87 -1.54 6.61 -7.92
CA LEU A 87 -2.81 6.37 -7.24
C LEU A 87 -3.17 4.88 -7.28
N SER A 88 -2.93 4.21 -8.42
CA SER A 88 -3.14 2.76 -8.56
C SER A 88 -2.29 1.96 -7.58
N TYR A 89 -1.00 2.29 -7.45
CA TYR A 89 -0.10 1.62 -6.50
C TYR A 89 -0.43 1.97 -5.03
N ALA A 90 -0.86 3.19 -4.75
CA ALA A 90 -1.32 3.57 -3.41
C ALA A 90 -2.56 2.77 -2.99
N LEU A 91 -3.54 2.60 -3.88
CA LEU A 91 -4.71 1.76 -3.65
C LEU A 91 -4.33 0.29 -3.44
N LEU A 92 -3.47 -0.25 -4.28
CA LEU A 92 -2.96 -1.62 -4.12
C LEU A 92 -2.27 -1.80 -2.76
N ARG A 93 -1.46 -0.82 -2.35
CA ARG A 93 -0.79 -0.89 -1.05
C ARG A 93 -1.75 -0.76 0.11
N PHE A 94 -2.80 0.02 -0.03
CA PHE A 94 -3.87 0.11 0.95
C PHE A 94 -4.57 -1.25 1.18
N GLU A 95 -4.90 -1.97 0.10
CA GLU A 95 -5.45 -3.33 0.16
C GLU A 95 -4.53 -4.29 0.94
N ILE A 96 -3.23 -4.25 0.61
CA ILE A 96 -2.21 -5.09 1.27
C ILE A 96 -2.12 -4.73 2.75
N ASN A 97 -2.13 -3.44 3.10
CA ASN A 97 -2.00 -2.99 4.48
C ASN A 97 -3.21 -3.38 5.35
N ILE A 98 -4.43 -3.38 4.79
CA ILE A 98 -5.62 -3.86 5.52
C ILE A 98 -5.45 -5.35 5.87
N ARG A 99 -4.99 -6.16 4.93
CA ARG A 99 -4.75 -7.58 5.16
C ARG A 99 -3.63 -7.81 6.17
N ALA A 100 -2.55 -7.04 6.06
CA ALA A 100 -1.44 -7.07 6.98
C ALA A 100 -1.86 -6.67 8.40
N SER A 101 -2.70 -5.65 8.56
CA SER A 101 -3.19 -5.20 9.86
C SER A 101 -3.99 -6.28 10.61
N ALA A 102 -4.76 -7.09 9.89
CA ALA A 102 -5.49 -8.22 10.47
C ALA A 102 -4.53 -9.29 11.02
N ILE A 103 -3.47 -9.61 10.26
CA ILE A 103 -2.44 -10.57 10.67
C ILE A 103 -1.66 -10.04 11.88
N LEU A 104 -1.27 -8.76 11.86
CA LEU A 104 -0.56 -8.12 12.97
C LEU A 104 -1.44 -8.03 14.22
N GLY A 105 -2.74 -7.83 14.06
CA GLY A 105 -3.71 -7.92 15.14
C GLY A 105 -3.66 -9.28 15.83
N PHE A 106 -3.62 -10.36 15.08
CA PHE A 106 -3.52 -11.72 15.60
C PHE A 106 -2.26 -11.97 16.45
N VAL A 107 -1.15 -11.32 16.14
CA VAL A 107 0.11 -11.46 16.89
C VAL A 107 0.28 -10.45 18.04
N GLY A 108 -0.69 -9.61 18.31
CA GLY A 108 -0.69 -8.74 19.49
C GLY A 108 -0.82 -7.23 19.23
N ALA A 109 -1.06 -6.83 17.99
CA ALA A 109 -1.27 -5.42 17.65
C ALA A 109 -2.66 -4.88 18.03
N GLY A 110 -3.58 -5.74 18.49
CA GLY A 110 -4.96 -5.35 18.81
C GLY A 110 -5.89 -5.41 17.59
N GLY A 111 -7.13 -4.94 17.76
CA GLY A 111 -8.15 -4.93 16.70
C GLY A 111 -8.76 -6.31 16.43
N ILE A 112 -9.46 -6.44 15.29
CA ILE A 112 -10.24 -7.63 14.93
C ILE A 112 -9.43 -8.94 14.90
N GLY A 113 -8.15 -8.86 14.53
CA GLY A 113 -7.25 -10.03 14.54
C GLY A 113 -6.93 -10.50 15.96
N TYR A 114 -6.83 -9.59 16.91
CA TYR A 114 -6.64 -9.90 18.33
C TYR A 114 -7.90 -10.55 18.91
N ASP A 115 -9.08 -10.05 18.58
CA ASP A 115 -10.35 -10.63 19.02
C ASP A 115 -10.52 -12.05 18.48
N LEU A 116 -10.17 -12.27 17.20
CA LEU A 116 -10.17 -13.60 16.60
C LEU A 116 -9.23 -14.56 17.34
N ARG A 117 -8.01 -14.14 17.63
CA ARG A 117 -7.05 -14.93 18.40
C ARG A 117 -7.58 -15.30 19.78
N ASN A 118 -8.14 -14.32 20.51
CA ASN A 118 -8.67 -14.55 21.85
C ASN A 118 -9.82 -15.56 21.85
N THR A 119 -10.76 -15.41 20.91
CA THR A 119 -11.88 -16.33 20.75
C THR A 119 -11.42 -17.77 20.46
N MET A 120 -10.33 -17.91 19.66
CA MET A 120 -9.75 -19.22 19.35
C MET A 120 -8.92 -19.81 20.50
N SER A 121 -8.24 -18.95 21.31
CA SER A 121 -7.24 -19.42 22.29
C SER A 121 -7.85 -19.98 23.57
N TRP A 122 -9.05 -19.57 23.94
CA TRP A 122 -9.62 -19.88 25.25
C TRP A 122 -10.36 -21.22 25.34
N GLY A 123 -10.35 -22.05 24.30
CA GLY A 123 -10.86 -23.44 24.35
C GLY A 123 -12.30 -23.60 24.85
N GLN A 124 -13.06 -22.53 24.94
CA GLN A 124 -14.39 -22.48 25.57
C GLN A 124 -15.54 -22.78 24.58
N GLY A 125 -15.26 -23.43 23.47
CA GLY A 125 -16.34 -23.79 22.53
C GLY A 125 -16.97 -22.60 21.79
N LYS A 126 -16.32 -21.43 21.76
CA LYS A 126 -16.83 -20.21 21.08
C LYS A 126 -16.55 -20.22 19.59
N PHE A 127 -16.73 -21.36 18.96
CA PHE A 127 -16.50 -21.52 17.50
C PHE A 127 -17.43 -20.62 16.69
N ASP A 128 -18.64 -20.37 17.16
CA ASP A 128 -19.59 -19.49 16.49
C ASP A 128 -19.11 -18.05 16.47
N GLU A 129 -18.56 -17.54 17.58
CA GLU A 129 -17.99 -16.21 17.66
C GLU A 129 -16.73 -16.09 16.78
N ALA A 130 -15.85 -17.08 16.81
CA ALA A 130 -14.65 -17.11 15.96
C ALA A 130 -15.03 -17.14 14.48
N ALA A 131 -16.01 -17.94 14.11
CA ALA A 131 -16.52 -18.02 12.73
C ALA A 131 -17.14 -16.69 12.28
N ALA A 132 -17.90 -16.01 13.16
CA ALA A 132 -18.50 -14.72 12.87
C ALA A 132 -17.43 -13.64 12.66
N ILE A 133 -16.41 -13.56 13.52
CA ILE A 133 -15.30 -12.62 13.39
C ILE A 133 -14.50 -12.89 12.11
N PHE A 134 -14.21 -14.16 11.82
CA PHE A 134 -13.53 -14.55 10.59
C PHE A 134 -14.32 -14.16 9.34
N LEU A 135 -15.62 -14.42 9.32
CA LEU A 135 -16.49 -14.07 8.21
C LEU A 135 -16.56 -12.55 8.01
N LEU A 136 -16.67 -11.79 9.08
CA LEU A 136 -16.68 -10.33 9.04
C LEU A 136 -15.37 -9.78 8.48
N LEU A 137 -14.23 -10.32 8.93
CA LEU A 137 -12.91 -9.95 8.43
C LEU A 137 -12.79 -10.28 6.94
N PHE A 138 -13.20 -11.50 6.54
CA PHE A 138 -13.19 -11.93 5.14
C PHE A 138 -14.04 -11.02 4.24
N LEU A 139 -15.27 -10.74 4.65
CA LEU A 139 -16.17 -9.86 3.91
C LEU A 139 -15.64 -8.44 3.80
N THR A 140 -15.01 -7.93 4.87
CA THR A 140 -14.38 -6.60 4.86
C THR A 140 -13.23 -6.55 3.84
N ILE A 141 -12.35 -7.55 3.84
CA ILE A 141 -11.24 -7.63 2.88
C ILE A 141 -11.78 -7.70 1.45
N VAL A 142 -12.77 -8.56 1.19
CA VAL A 142 -13.38 -8.69 -0.15
C VAL A 142 -14.03 -7.38 -0.59
N ALA A 143 -14.77 -6.71 0.30
CA ALA A 143 -15.41 -5.43 -0.02
C ALA A 143 -14.38 -4.35 -0.40
N VAL A 144 -13.31 -4.23 0.39
CA VAL A 144 -12.23 -3.26 0.11
C VAL A 144 -11.53 -3.59 -1.21
N ASP A 145 -11.22 -4.87 -1.45
CA ASP A 145 -10.58 -5.34 -2.68
C ASP A 145 -11.43 -5.00 -3.92
N GLN A 146 -12.74 -5.26 -3.86
CA GLN A 146 -13.68 -4.96 -4.95
C GLN A 146 -13.80 -3.44 -5.21
N ILE A 147 -13.91 -2.64 -4.16
CA ILE A 147 -13.99 -1.17 -4.27
C ILE A 147 -12.70 -0.63 -4.89
N SER A 148 -11.58 -1.01 -4.35
CA SER A 148 -10.25 -0.57 -4.75
C SER A 148 -9.95 -0.99 -6.21
N SER A 149 -10.27 -2.22 -6.58
CA SER A 149 -10.14 -2.74 -7.94
C SER A 149 -10.96 -1.93 -8.96
N LYS A 150 -12.21 -1.59 -8.64
CA LYS A 150 -13.04 -0.73 -9.50
C LYS A 150 -12.43 0.66 -9.72
N PHE A 151 -11.89 1.27 -8.66
CA PHE A 151 -11.20 2.56 -8.78
C PHE A 151 -9.94 2.44 -9.64
N ARG A 152 -9.14 1.41 -9.43
CA ARG A 152 -7.90 1.17 -10.19
C ARG A 152 -8.17 0.97 -11.68
N HIS A 153 -9.16 0.17 -12.07
CA HIS A 153 -9.54 -0.01 -13.47
C HIS A 153 -9.93 1.31 -14.13
N ARG A 154 -10.72 2.15 -13.47
CA ARG A 154 -11.09 3.47 -14.01
C ARG A 154 -9.89 4.40 -14.24
N LEU A 155 -8.86 4.29 -13.40
CA LEU A 155 -7.65 5.10 -13.51
C LEU A 155 -6.75 4.61 -14.66
N THR A 156 -6.66 3.30 -14.88
CA THR A 156 -5.81 2.71 -15.92
C THR A 156 -6.47 2.70 -17.30
N ASP A 157 -7.77 2.50 -17.39
CA ASP A 157 -8.50 2.50 -18.67
C ASP A 157 -8.52 3.89 -19.31
N GLY A 158 -8.57 4.95 -18.52
CA GLY A 158 -8.41 6.34 -18.99
C GLY A 158 -7.06 6.59 -19.69
N GLN A 159 -5.99 5.90 -19.27
CA GLN A 159 -4.67 6.00 -19.92
C GLN A 159 -4.57 5.19 -21.23
N ALA A 160 -5.21 4.04 -21.29
CA ALA A 160 -5.21 3.22 -22.49
C ALA A 160 -5.92 3.94 -23.64
N SER A 161 -7.02 4.63 -23.37
CA SER A 161 -7.76 5.41 -24.36
C SER A 161 -6.97 6.64 -24.85
N ALA A 162 -6.22 7.30 -23.99
CA ALA A 162 -5.39 8.45 -24.36
C ALA A 162 -4.16 8.04 -25.22
N LYS A 163 -3.62 6.83 -25.01
CA LYS A 163 -2.48 6.30 -25.77
C LYS A 163 -2.83 5.85 -27.20
N VAL A 164 -4.10 5.57 -27.47
CA VAL A 164 -4.59 5.15 -28.80
C VAL A 164 -4.88 6.37 -29.70
N MET A 165 -5.04 7.56 -29.11
CA MET A 165 -5.34 8.82 -29.85
C MET A 165 -4.11 9.66 -30.20
N LEU A 166 -2.90 9.23 -29.85
CA LEU A 166 -1.60 9.85 -30.20
C LEU A 166 -0.76 8.93 -31.10
#